data_25ecd87cd9be12b9311b5a8c85b372c3
#
_entry.id   25ecd87cd9be12b9311b5a8c85b372c3
#
_cell.length_a   1.000
_cell.length_b   1.000
_cell.length_c   1.000
_cell.angle_alpha   90.00
_cell.angle_beta   90.00
_cell.angle_gamma   90.00
#
_symmetry.space_group_name_H-M   'P 1'
#
loop_
_entity.id
_entity.type
_entity.pdbx_description
1 polymer ?
#
loop_
_entity_poly.entity_id
_entity_poly.type
_entity_poly.pdbx_seq_one_letter_code
_entity_poly.pdbx_strand_id
1 'polypeptide(L)'
;MEGYIYMFDDVPIYIQNFLEYMSGIKNRSNSTIKEYYYDLRYAFRYLKLLKSGYKDSKIDSELIEKTDISNMDIQFIKSIELEDLHKYLNYLSKILSDKPTTRARKVATLKSFFNFLTHKKKVLEKNPAVELETPKLPKRLPKYLSLDESLSLLHSVDGEFEKRDLCILTLFLNCGLRLSELVNINMYHIRGDILTVIGKGDKERSIYLNDACQKAIKAYIAVRPKDVKERDALFISKRGTRIGKRTVEVMVKKYIIVARFRP
;
A
#
# COMPACT_ATOMS: atom_id res chain seq x y z
N MET A 1 9.18 13.00 15.41
CA MET A 1 9.35 13.78 14.15
C MET A 1 10.75 13.68 13.54
N GLU A 2 11.78 13.44 14.34
CA GLU A 2 13.20 13.35 13.90
C GLU A 2 13.53 12.16 12.99
N GLY A 3 12.80 11.05 13.07
CA GLY A 3 13.10 9.86 12.25
C GLY A 3 12.67 9.94 10.77
N TYR A 4 11.97 10.99 10.33
CA TYR A 4 11.51 11.13 8.95
C TYR A 4 12.50 11.84 8.02
N ILE A 5 13.26 12.80 8.56
CA ILE A 5 14.21 13.63 7.79
C ILE A 5 15.41 12.77 7.32
N TYR A 6 15.90 11.87 8.17
CA TYR A 6 17.03 10.99 7.83
C TYR A 6 16.72 9.87 6.82
N MET A 7 15.45 9.62 6.49
CA MET A 7 15.06 8.50 5.64
C MET A 7 15.12 8.83 4.13
N PHE A 8 15.32 10.09 3.75
CA PHE A 8 15.25 10.56 2.36
C PHE A 8 16.47 11.36 1.91
N ASP A 9 17.64 11.15 2.53
CA ASP A 9 18.87 11.90 2.24
C ASP A 9 19.47 11.58 0.87
N ASP A 10 19.08 10.47 0.26
CA ASP A 10 19.55 10.01 -1.05
C ASP A 10 18.73 10.58 -2.22
N VAL A 11 17.88 11.57 -1.99
CA VAL A 11 17.12 12.29 -3.01
C VAL A 11 17.29 13.79 -2.90
N PRO A 12 17.12 14.54 -4.04
CA PRO A 12 17.27 15.98 -4.06
C PRO A 12 16.37 16.72 -3.07
N ILE A 13 16.81 17.87 -2.59
CA ILE A 13 16.06 18.71 -1.64
C ILE A 13 14.64 19.05 -2.13
N TYR A 14 14.41 19.14 -3.43
CA TYR A 14 13.08 19.41 -3.99
C TYR A 14 12.13 18.23 -3.81
N ILE A 15 12.63 17.00 -3.85
CA ILE A 15 11.85 15.80 -3.55
C ILE A 15 11.58 15.74 -2.06
N GLN A 16 12.57 15.98 -1.20
CA GLN A 16 12.40 16.04 0.25
C GLN A 16 11.30 17.05 0.64
N ASN A 17 11.39 18.28 0.15
CA ASN A 17 10.38 19.32 0.36
C ASN A 17 8.97 18.92 -0.10
N PHE A 18 8.87 18.18 -1.21
CA PHE A 18 7.57 17.65 -1.68
C PHE A 18 7.01 16.60 -0.72
N LEU A 19 7.84 15.67 -0.25
CA LEU A 19 7.43 14.63 0.70
C LEU A 19 7.01 15.24 2.04
N GLU A 20 7.72 16.25 2.54
CA GLU A 20 7.34 17.02 3.71
C GLU A 20 6.00 17.75 3.52
N TYR A 21 5.80 18.41 2.38
CA TYR A 21 4.52 19.04 2.05
C TYR A 21 3.38 18.02 2.00
N MET A 22 3.61 16.85 1.42
CA MET A 22 2.60 15.79 1.36
C MET A 22 2.29 15.18 2.73
N SER A 23 3.29 15.09 3.61
CA SER A 23 3.11 14.63 4.99
C SER A 23 2.45 15.69 5.86
N GLY A 24 3.08 16.86 6.00
CA GLY A 24 2.69 17.88 6.98
C GLY A 24 1.44 18.66 6.56
N ILE A 25 1.35 19.07 5.27
CA ILE A 25 0.26 19.96 4.81
C ILE A 25 -0.88 19.14 4.21
N LYS A 26 -0.58 18.09 3.44
CA LYS A 26 -1.62 17.27 2.80
C LYS A 26 -2.06 16.09 3.66
N ASN A 27 -1.45 15.89 4.81
CA ASN A 27 -1.74 14.83 5.77
C ASN A 27 -1.87 13.44 5.10
N ARG A 28 -0.94 13.14 4.18
CA ARG A 28 -0.90 11.84 3.50
C ARG A 28 -0.31 10.78 4.43
N SER A 29 -0.83 9.56 4.33
CA SER A 29 -0.34 8.43 5.13
C SER A 29 1.13 8.12 4.85
N ASN A 30 1.84 7.57 5.84
CA ASN A 30 3.23 7.16 5.73
C ASN A 30 3.48 6.21 4.56
N SER A 31 2.53 5.32 4.25
CA SER A 31 2.62 4.44 3.09
C SER A 31 2.57 5.21 1.77
N THR A 32 1.74 6.24 1.67
CA THR A 32 1.67 7.10 0.48
C THR A 32 2.97 7.89 0.29
N ILE A 33 3.56 8.40 1.38
CA ILE A 33 4.84 9.12 1.34
C ILE A 33 5.96 8.20 0.85
N LYS A 34 6.03 6.96 1.38
CA LYS A 34 7.00 5.96 0.92
C LYS A 34 6.85 5.63 -0.56
N GLU A 35 5.62 5.46 -1.06
CA GLU A 35 5.38 5.21 -2.47
C GLU A 35 5.83 6.40 -3.33
N TYR A 36 5.52 7.64 -2.94
CA TYR A 36 6.00 8.83 -3.64
C TYR A 36 7.53 8.90 -3.66
N TYR A 37 8.17 8.63 -2.54
CA TYR A 37 9.63 8.59 -2.46
C TYR A 37 10.22 7.57 -3.43
N TYR A 38 9.77 6.31 -3.39
CA TYR A 38 10.31 5.28 -4.29
C TYR A 38 10.05 5.59 -5.76
N ASP A 39 8.87 6.10 -6.10
CA ASP A 39 8.53 6.47 -7.46
C ASP A 39 9.41 7.59 -8.00
N LEU A 40 9.58 8.66 -7.22
CA LEU A 40 10.40 9.81 -7.61
C LEU A 40 11.88 9.44 -7.65
N ARG A 41 12.39 8.74 -6.63
CA ARG A 41 13.76 8.27 -6.59
C ARG A 41 14.11 7.48 -7.85
N TYR A 42 13.28 6.51 -8.19
CA TYR A 42 13.49 5.67 -9.37
C TYR A 42 13.40 6.49 -10.66
N ALA A 43 12.40 7.35 -10.80
CA ALA A 43 12.23 8.19 -11.98
C ALA A 43 13.41 9.13 -12.19
N PHE A 44 13.87 9.81 -11.15
CA PHE A 44 14.97 10.77 -11.25
C PHE A 44 16.33 10.11 -11.50
N ARG A 45 16.56 8.92 -10.96
CA ARG A 45 17.73 8.10 -11.30
C ARG A 45 17.75 7.72 -12.78
N TYR A 46 16.62 7.25 -13.32
CA TYR A 46 16.48 6.97 -14.74
C TYR A 46 16.70 8.24 -15.59
N LEU A 47 16.05 9.34 -15.24
CA LEU A 47 16.16 10.61 -15.97
C LEU A 47 17.61 11.15 -15.99
N LYS A 48 18.35 10.97 -14.90
CA LYS A 48 19.77 11.33 -14.83
C LYS A 48 20.58 10.51 -15.84
N LEU A 49 20.39 9.21 -15.88
CA LEU A 49 21.06 8.33 -16.85
C LEU A 49 20.69 8.69 -18.29
N LEU A 50 19.41 8.93 -18.57
CA LEU A 50 18.92 9.34 -19.87
C LEU A 50 19.59 10.64 -20.34
N LYS A 51 19.63 11.67 -19.49
CA LYS A 51 20.28 12.98 -19.79
C LYS A 51 21.80 12.87 -19.88
N SER A 52 22.41 11.85 -19.27
CA SER A 52 23.83 11.54 -19.44
C SER A 52 24.14 10.73 -20.72
N GLY A 53 23.14 10.52 -21.60
CA GLY A 53 23.32 9.87 -22.91
C GLY A 53 23.22 8.34 -22.90
N TYR A 54 22.81 7.73 -21.79
CA TYR A 54 22.56 6.29 -21.78
C TYR A 54 21.34 5.93 -22.63
N LYS A 55 21.46 4.85 -23.42
CA LYS A 55 20.31 4.26 -24.15
C LYS A 55 19.51 3.37 -23.22
N ASP A 56 18.18 3.33 -23.39
CA ASP A 56 17.27 2.50 -22.57
C ASP A 56 17.72 1.04 -22.43
N SER A 57 18.25 0.46 -23.51
CA SER A 57 18.73 -0.92 -23.53
C SER A 57 19.96 -1.19 -22.66
N LYS A 58 20.63 -0.15 -22.19
CA LYS A 58 21.80 -0.20 -21.30
C LYS A 58 21.49 0.21 -19.87
N ILE A 59 20.27 0.65 -19.61
CA ILE A 59 19.81 1.05 -18.27
C ILE A 59 19.13 -0.17 -17.62
N ASP A 60 19.83 -0.83 -16.72
CA ASP A 60 19.29 -1.92 -15.91
C ASP A 60 18.97 -1.47 -14.47
N SER A 61 18.39 -2.36 -13.71
CA SER A 61 18.00 -2.08 -12.33
C SER A 61 19.20 -1.80 -11.42
N GLU A 62 20.33 -2.46 -11.66
CA GLU A 62 21.54 -2.29 -10.85
C GLU A 62 22.15 -0.91 -11.06
N LEU A 63 22.24 -0.45 -12.32
CA LEU A 63 22.73 0.87 -12.67
C LEU A 63 21.83 1.97 -12.08
N ILE A 64 20.50 1.80 -12.16
CA ILE A 64 19.55 2.74 -11.53
C ILE A 64 19.76 2.77 -10.01
N GLU A 65 19.88 1.63 -9.33
CA GLU A 65 20.07 1.58 -7.88
C GLU A 65 21.36 2.29 -7.43
N LYS A 66 22.45 2.19 -8.22
CA LYS A 66 23.75 2.82 -7.96
C LYS A 66 23.80 4.30 -8.32
N THR A 67 22.82 4.81 -9.08
CA THR A 67 22.82 6.20 -9.53
C THR A 67 22.47 7.13 -8.38
N ASP A 68 23.44 7.92 -7.93
CA ASP A 68 23.21 8.97 -6.93
C ASP A 68 22.50 10.17 -7.54
N ILE A 69 21.48 10.68 -6.84
CA ILE A 69 20.69 11.87 -7.22
C ILE A 69 20.61 12.91 -6.10
N SER A 70 21.28 12.69 -4.97
CA SER A 70 21.19 13.55 -3.78
C SER A 70 21.51 15.01 -4.08
N ASN A 71 22.54 15.25 -4.88
CA ASN A 71 23.04 16.57 -5.25
C ASN A 71 22.45 17.15 -6.55
N MET A 72 21.31 16.61 -7.00
CA MET A 72 20.67 17.10 -8.22
C MET A 72 20.05 18.48 -7.98
N ASP A 73 20.43 19.46 -8.81
CA ASP A 73 20.00 20.84 -8.68
C ASP A 73 18.70 21.15 -9.43
N ILE A 74 18.22 22.39 -9.27
CA ILE A 74 17.00 22.85 -9.94
C ILE A 74 17.17 22.96 -11.46
N GLN A 75 18.38 23.18 -11.97
CA GLN A 75 18.62 23.30 -13.39
C GLN A 75 18.38 21.96 -14.09
N PHE A 76 18.81 20.86 -13.45
CA PHE A 76 18.47 19.54 -13.95
C PHE A 76 16.95 19.34 -13.99
N ILE A 77 16.23 19.70 -12.92
CA ILE A 77 14.77 19.55 -12.88
C ILE A 77 14.08 20.40 -13.95
N LYS A 78 14.56 21.62 -14.19
CA LYS A 78 14.08 22.51 -15.26
C LYS A 78 14.35 21.97 -16.68
N SER A 79 15.39 21.16 -16.85
CA SER A 79 15.74 20.55 -18.14
C SER A 79 14.84 19.35 -18.52
N ILE A 80 14.00 18.87 -17.60
CA ILE A 80 13.11 17.74 -17.85
C ILE A 80 11.93 18.19 -18.70
N GLU A 81 11.73 17.54 -19.83
CA GLU A 81 10.65 17.79 -20.76
C GLU A 81 9.64 16.65 -20.79
N LEU A 82 8.48 16.89 -21.40
CA LEU A 82 7.44 15.85 -21.58
C LEU A 82 7.98 14.61 -22.28
N GLU A 83 8.87 14.80 -23.28
CA GLU A 83 9.47 13.69 -24.02
C GLU A 83 10.32 12.78 -23.12
N ASP A 84 11.05 13.33 -22.15
CA ASP A 84 11.84 12.55 -21.18
C ASP A 84 10.93 11.69 -20.31
N LEU A 85 9.78 12.24 -19.90
CA LEU A 85 8.78 11.50 -19.14
C LEU A 85 8.11 10.40 -19.98
N HIS A 86 7.88 10.64 -21.26
CA HIS A 86 7.39 9.60 -22.17
C HIS A 86 8.43 8.48 -22.35
N LYS A 87 9.72 8.81 -22.49
CA LYS A 87 10.81 7.81 -22.53
C LYS A 87 10.82 6.97 -21.25
N TYR A 88 10.69 7.61 -20.09
CA TYR A 88 10.58 6.89 -18.83
C TYR A 88 9.40 5.91 -18.81
N LEU A 89 8.19 6.32 -19.22
CA LEU A 89 7.02 5.43 -19.26
C LEU A 89 7.19 4.29 -20.27
N ASN A 90 7.84 4.53 -21.39
CA ASN A 90 8.19 3.50 -22.36
C ASN A 90 9.19 2.50 -21.79
N TYR A 91 10.22 2.98 -21.08
CA TYR A 91 11.18 2.13 -20.37
C TYR A 91 10.47 1.23 -19.35
N LEU A 92 9.61 1.78 -18.49
CA LEU A 92 8.81 1.01 -17.54
C LEU A 92 7.95 -0.06 -18.22
N SER A 93 7.40 0.27 -19.40
CA SER A 93 6.53 -0.65 -20.14
C SER A 93 7.28 -1.75 -20.86
N LYS A 94 8.33 -1.38 -21.61
CA LYS A 94 9.00 -2.28 -22.55
C LYS A 94 10.15 -3.06 -21.93
N ILE A 95 10.89 -2.44 -21.01
CA ILE A 95 12.07 -3.06 -20.39
C ILE A 95 11.68 -3.73 -19.07
N LEU A 96 10.97 -3.03 -18.17
CA LEU A 96 10.58 -3.58 -16.87
C LEU A 96 9.28 -4.37 -16.89
N SER A 97 8.51 -4.32 -17.99
CA SER A 97 7.20 -4.98 -18.10
C SER A 97 6.23 -4.59 -16.96
N ASP A 98 6.33 -3.34 -16.48
CA ASP A 98 5.46 -2.82 -15.43
C ASP A 98 4.00 -2.87 -15.84
N LYS A 99 3.13 -3.32 -14.93
CA LYS A 99 1.69 -3.36 -15.16
C LYS A 99 1.11 -1.96 -15.39
N PRO A 100 0.05 -1.81 -16.20
CA PRO A 100 -0.60 -0.51 -16.41
C PRO A 100 -1.00 0.21 -15.12
N THR A 101 -1.41 -0.53 -14.08
CA THR A 101 -1.75 0.02 -12.76
C THR A 101 -0.53 0.64 -12.06
N THR A 102 0.63 0.01 -12.13
CA THR A 102 1.88 0.52 -11.57
C THR A 102 2.31 1.79 -12.31
N ARG A 103 2.27 1.77 -13.64
CA ARG A 103 2.60 2.95 -14.46
C ARG A 103 1.65 4.13 -14.21
N ALA A 104 0.33 3.86 -14.08
CA ALA A 104 -0.65 4.89 -13.76
C ALA A 104 -0.38 5.55 -12.39
N ARG A 105 0.03 4.77 -11.38
CA ARG A 105 0.45 5.30 -10.08
C ARG A 105 1.69 6.20 -10.21
N LYS A 106 2.72 5.75 -10.94
CA LYS A 106 3.95 6.52 -11.17
C LYS A 106 3.67 7.84 -11.93
N VAL A 107 2.77 7.82 -12.91
CA VAL A 107 2.29 9.04 -13.59
C VAL A 107 1.63 9.99 -12.60
N ALA A 108 0.75 9.51 -11.73
CA ALA A 108 0.10 10.33 -10.71
C ALA A 108 1.11 10.97 -9.74
N THR A 109 2.16 10.22 -9.36
CA THR A 109 3.26 10.73 -8.55
C THR A 109 4.01 11.86 -9.26
N LEU A 110 4.42 11.67 -10.52
CA LEU A 110 5.12 12.69 -11.31
C LEU A 110 4.25 13.94 -11.48
N LYS A 111 3.00 13.80 -11.87
CA LYS A 111 2.06 14.92 -11.98
C LYS A 111 1.94 15.70 -10.66
N SER A 112 1.82 14.99 -9.55
CA SER A 112 1.71 15.62 -8.22
C SER A 112 2.98 16.39 -7.86
N PHE A 113 4.16 15.82 -8.14
CA PHE A 113 5.45 16.45 -7.87
C PHE A 113 5.67 17.70 -8.73
N PHE A 114 5.51 17.61 -10.05
CA PHE A 114 5.71 18.77 -10.92
C PHE A 114 4.67 19.85 -10.69
N ASN A 115 3.42 19.48 -10.36
CA ASN A 115 2.40 20.43 -9.94
C ASN A 115 2.78 21.18 -8.64
N PHE A 116 3.40 20.49 -7.68
CA PHE A 116 3.93 21.11 -6.47
C PHE A 116 5.03 22.12 -6.80
N LEU A 117 6.00 21.78 -7.66
CA LEU A 117 7.09 22.67 -8.04
C LEU A 117 6.60 23.91 -8.80
N THR A 118 5.59 23.75 -9.65
CA THR A 118 5.06 24.86 -10.46
C THR A 118 4.13 25.78 -9.65
N HIS A 119 3.17 25.22 -8.92
CA HIS A 119 2.11 26.02 -8.29
C HIS A 119 2.34 26.33 -6.81
N LYS A 120 3.11 25.52 -6.09
CA LYS A 120 3.36 25.73 -4.65
C LYS A 120 4.72 26.35 -4.39
N LYS A 121 5.76 25.76 -4.92
CA LYS A 121 7.14 26.30 -4.79
C LYS A 121 7.42 27.40 -5.80
N LYS A 122 6.71 27.45 -6.94
CA LYS A 122 6.89 28.43 -8.04
C LYS A 122 8.33 28.49 -8.57
N VAL A 123 9.02 27.36 -8.60
CA VAL A 123 10.39 27.23 -9.11
C VAL A 123 10.45 26.78 -10.56
N LEU A 124 9.33 26.29 -11.09
CA LEU A 124 9.15 25.95 -12.50
C LEU A 124 8.10 26.91 -13.13
N GLU A 125 8.40 27.44 -14.30
CA GLU A 125 7.46 28.24 -15.08
C GLU A 125 6.41 27.38 -15.77
N LYS A 126 6.85 26.22 -16.29
CA LYS A 126 6.00 25.25 -16.98
C LYS A 126 6.07 23.89 -16.28
N ASN A 127 4.94 23.21 -16.23
CA ASN A 127 4.86 21.85 -15.70
C ASN A 127 5.03 20.83 -16.83
N PRO A 128 6.14 20.09 -16.93
CA PRO A 128 6.38 19.13 -18.02
C PRO A 128 5.44 17.92 -17.97
N ALA A 129 4.76 17.69 -16.85
CA ALA A 129 3.89 16.54 -16.67
C ALA A 129 2.39 16.86 -16.92
N VAL A 130 2.02 18.08 -17.35
CA VAL A 130 0.61 18.45 -17.58
C VAL A 130 -0.03 17.49 -18.58
N GLU A 131 0.60 17.31 -19.74
CA GLU A 131 0.10 16.50 -20.85
C GLU A 131 0.50 15.01 -20.74
N LEU A 132 1.22 14.62 -19.68
CA LEU A 132 1.61 13.23 -19.49
C LEU A 132 0.38 12.33 -19.37
N GLU A 133 0.17 11.43 -20.29
CA GLU A 133 -1.02 10.56 -20.31
C GLU A 133 -0.95 9.45 -19.28
N THR A 134 -2.09 9.17 -18.66
CA THR A 134 -2.23 8.02 -17.77
C THR A 134 -2.62 6.79 -18.58
N PRO A 135 -1.91 5.65 -18.44
CA PRO A 135 -2.28 4.42 -19.12
C PRO A 135 -3.74 4.01 -18.86
N LYS A 136 -4.46 3.63 -19.90
CA LYS A 136 -5.83 3.09 -19.75
C LYS A 136 -5.79 1.82 -18.90
N LEU A 137 -6.58 1.81 -17.83
CA LEU A 137 -6.71 0.63 -16.98
C LEU A 137 -7.85 -0.26 -17.46
N PRO A 138 -7.62 -1.58 -17.57
CA PRO A 138 -8.71 -2.49 -17.90
C PRO A 138 -9.73 -2.48 -16.76
N LYS A 139 -11.00 -2.29 -17.10
CA LYS A 139 -12.10 -2.46 -16.15
C LYS A 139 -12.20 -3.94 -15.81
N ARG A 140 -11.96 -4.30 -14.57
CA ARG A 140 -12.13 -5.67 -14.05
C ARG A 140 -13.35 -5.69 -13.16
N LEU A 141 -14.24 -6.65 -13.39
CA LEU A 141 -15.31 -6.92 -12.45
C LEU A 141 -14.72 -7.48 -11.14
N PRO A 142 -15.23 -7.05 -9.99
CA PRO A 142 -14.84 -7.64 -8.72
C PRO A 142 -15.12 -9.15 -8.72
N LYS A 143 -14.17 -9.94 -8.23
CA LYS A 143 -14.39 -11.36 -7.96
C LYS A 143 -14.90 -11.49 -6.53
N TYR A 144 -15.99 -12.17 -6.35
CA TYR A 144 -16.61 -12.50 -5.07
C TYR A 144 -16.77 -14.01 -4.91
N LEU A 145 -16.92 -14.45 -3.68
CA LEU A 145 -17.23 -15.84 -3.38
C LEU A 145 -18.76 -16.01 -3.38
N SER A 146 -19.24 -17.11 -3.94
CA SER A 146 -20.64 -17.54 -3.74
C SER A 146 -20.89 -17.92 -2.29
N LEU A 147 -22.14 -18.17 -1.91
CA LEU A 147 -22.48 -18.64 -0.59
C LEU A 147 -21.80 -19.98 -0.30
N ASP A 148 -21.90 -20.94 -1.24
CA ASP A 148 -21.31 -22.26 -1.09
C ASP A 148 -19.78 -22.22 -0.98
N GLU A 149 -19.13 -21.38 -1.81
CA GLU A 149 -17.68 -21.15 -1.70
C GLU A 149 -17.29 -20.52 -0.37
N SER A 150 -18.11 -19.60 0.17
CA SER A 150 -17.89 -18.98 1.48
C SER A 150 -18.04 -19.99 2.62
N LEU A 151 -19.05 -20.86 2.56
CA LEU A 151 -19.24 -21.96 3.53
C LEU A 151 -18.10 -22.98 3.45
N SER A 152 -17.72 -23.40 2.24
CA SER A 152 -16.58 -24.30 2.03
C SER A 152 -15.27 -23.71 2.58
N LEU A 153 -15.06 -22.40 2.41
CA LEU A 153 -13.91 -21.69 2.99
C LEU A 153 -13.92 -21.76 4.52
N LEU A 154 -15.06 -21.51 5.16
CA LEU A 154 -15.18 -21.59 6.63
C LEU A 154 -14.97 -23.01 7.14
N HIS A 155 -15.50 -24.03 6.45
CA HIS A 155 -15.32 -25.44 6.82
C HIS A 155 -13.89 -25.97 6.56
N SER A 156 -13.09 -25.27 5.76
CA SER A 156 -11.72 -25.66 5.49
C SER A 156 -10.73 -25.27 6.59
N VAL A 157 -11.19 -24.50 7.58
CA VAL A 157 -10.33 -24.00 8.67
C VAL A 157 -9.99 -25.12 9.65
N ASP A 158 -8.69 -25.31 9.89
CA ASP A 158 -8.19 -26.35 10.80
C ASP A 158 -6.86 -25.92 11.47
N GLY A 159 -6.40 -26.74 12.45
CA GLY A 159 -5.09 -26.64 13.07
C GLY A 159 -5.02 -25.75 14.33
N GLU A 160 -3.80 -25.46 14.77
CA GLU A 160 -3.48 -24.78 16.03
C GLU A 160 -4.23 -23.46 16.25
N PHE A 161 -4.44 -22.70 15.17
CA PHE A 161 -5.09 -21.37 15.22
C PHE A 161 -6.52 -21.38 14.69
N GLU A 162 -7.18 -22.55 14.64
CA GLU A 162 -8.53 -22.72 14.06
C GLU A 162 -9.51 -21.64 14.51
N LYS A 163 -9.70 -21.44 15.81
CA LYS A 163 -10.69 -20.49 16.35
C LYS A 163 -10.37 -19.04 15.96
N ARG A 164 -9.09 -18.66 15.92
CA ARG A 164 -8.66 -17.35 15.47
C ARG A 164 -8.93 -17.15 13.98
N ASP A 165 -8.51 -18.10 13.17
CA ASP A 165 -8.57 -18.01 11.72
C ASP A 165 -10.03 -18.09 11.25
N LEU A 166 -10.86 -18.92 11.88
CA LEU A 166 -12.31 -18.96 11.65
C LEU A 166 -12.97 -17.61 12.00
N CYS A 167 -12.62 -17.00 13.12
CA CYS A 167 -13.11 -15.69 13.51
C CYS A 167 -12.73 -14.61 12.49
N ILE A 168 -11.48 -14.60 12.02
CA ILE A 168 -11.00 -13.67 10.99
C ILE A 168 -11.80 -13.80 9.69
N LEU A 169 -11.97 -15.03 9.19
CA LEU A 169 -12.71 -15.28 7.95
C LEU A 169 -14.21 -14.94 8.10
N THR A 170 -14.83 -15.27 9.24
CA THR A 170 -16.22 -14.92 9.53
C THR A 170 -16.42 -13.41 9.52
N LEU A 171 -15.51 -12.64 10.13
CA LEU A 171 -15.56 -11.17 10.12
C LEU A 171 -15.35 -10.60 8.71
N PHE A 172 -14.44 -11.15 7.91
CA PHE A 172 -14.28 -10.70 6.53
C PHE A 172 -15.54 -10.91 5.71
N LEU A 173 -16.14 -12.08 5.79
CA LEU A 173 -17.32 -12.44 4.99
C LEU A 173 -18.58 -11.67 5.40
N ASN A 174 -18.76 -11.38 6.68
CA ASN A 174 -19.99 -10.76 7.18
C ASN A 174 -19.89 -9.24 7.35
N CYS A 175 -18.70 -8.71 7.67
CA CYS A 175 -18.54 -7.29 8.03
C CYS A 175 -17.89 -6.45 6.94
N GLY A 176 -17.41 -7.05 5.86
CA GLY A 176 -16.75 -6.31 4.76
C GLY A 176 -15.54 -5.50 5.21
N LEU A 177 -14.76 -6.03 6.15
CA LEU A 177 -13.59 -5.36 6.70
C LEU A 177 -12.45 -5.29 5.69
N ARG A 178 -11.75 -4.16 5.67
CA ARG A 178 -10.45 -4.11 5.01
C ARG A 178 -9.41 -4.85 5.85
N LEU A 179 -8.40 -5.41 5.21
CA LEU A 179 -7.31 -6.11 5.92
C LEU A 179 -6.66 -5.24 7.01
N SER A 180 -6.47 -3.94 6.71
CA SER A 180 -5.92 -2.99 7.70
C SER A 180 -6.86 -2.73 8.87
N GLU A 181 -8.16 -2.70 8.64
CA GLU A 181 -9.16 -2.54 9.70
C GLU A 181 -9.14 -3.77 10.62
N LEU A 182 -9.19 -4.98 10.05
CA LEU A 182 -9.19 -6.23 10.81
C LEU A 182 -7.98 -6.38 11.72
N VAL A 183 -6.76 -6.19 11.20
CA VAL A 183 -5.55 -6.38 12.02
C VAL A 183 -5.41 -5.34 13.13
N ASN A 184 -6.05 -4.18 12.98
CA ASN A 184 -6.03 -3.10 13.97
C ASN A 184 -7.20 -3.14 14.97
N ILE A 185 -8.07 -4.17 14.92
CA ILE A 185 -9.11 -4.31 15.93
C ILE A 185 -8.47 -4.52 17.30
N ASN A 186 -8.94 -3.75 18.28
CA ASN A 186 -8.63 -3.91 19.69
C ASN A 186 -9.83 -4.54 20.41
N MET A 187 -9.58 -5.15 21.57
CA MET A 187 -10.62 -5.75 22.41
C MET A 187 -11.73 -4.74 22.77
N TYR A 188 -11.36 -3.50 23.07
CA TYR A 188 -12.30 -2.42 23.44
C TYR A 188 -13.11 -1.84 22.27
N HIS A 189 -12.77 -2.20 21.02
CA HIS A 189 -13.56 -1.83 19.84
C HIS A 189 -14.85 -2.67 19.71
N ILE A 190 -14.99 -3.73 20.51
CA ILE A 190 -16.19 -4.58 20.53
C ILE A 190 -16.99 -4.25 21.78
N ARG A 191 -18.20 -3.76 21.59
CA ARG A 191 -19.13 -3.42 22.68
C ARG A 191 -20.50 -4.04 22.38
N GLY A 192 -20.81 -5.14 23.08
CA GLY A 192 -22.01 -5.91 22.80
C GLY A 192 -22.00 -6.49 21.37
N ASP A 193 -22.96 -6.09 20.56
CA ASP A 193 -23.13 -6.47 19.16
C ASP A 193 -22.55 -5.43 18.16
N ILE A 194 -21.80 -4.45 18.65
CA ILE A 194 -21.21 -3.38 17.82
C ILE A 194 -19.70 -3.52 17.79
N LEU A 195 -19.15 -3.51 16.57
CA LEU A 195 -17.72 -3.38 16.27
C LEU A 195 -17.44 -2.01 15.71
N THR A 196 -16.60 -1.23 16.36
CA THR A 196 -16.08 0.04 15.81
C THR A 196 -14.77 -0.22 15.08
N VAL A 197 -14.64 0.26 13.84
CA VAL A 197 -13.41 0.16 13.05
C VAL A 197 -12.98 1.53 12.56
N ILE A 198 -11.65 1.72 12.53
CA ILE A 198 -11.03 2.96 12.06
C ILE A 198 -10.52 2.74 10.63
N GLY A 199 -11.08 3.46 9.69
CA GLY A 199 -10.74 3.39 8.28
C GLY A 199 -9.67 4.39 7.84
N LYS A 200 -9.55 4.59 6.53
CA LYS A 200 -8.61 5.55 5.95
C LYS A 200 -8.97 6.99 6.37
N GLY A 201 -7.97 7.73 6.88
CA GLY A 201 -8.13 9.11 7.34
C GLY A 201 -8.83 9.22 8.70
N ASP A 202 -8.60 8.23 9.57
CA ASP A 202 -9.14 8.14 10.93
C ASP A 202 -10.68 8.21 11.02
N LYS A 203 -11.36 7.85 9.92
CA LYS A 203 -12.81 7.79 9.92
C LYS A 203 -13.28 6.53 10.61
N GLU A 204 -14.02 6.71 11.70
CA GLU A 204 -14.66 5.61 12.41
C GLU A 204 -15.97 5.23 11.74
N ARG A 205 -16.26 3.92 11.79
CA ARG A 205 -17.59 3.39 11.45
C ARG A 205 -17.95 2.25 12.38
N SER A 206 -19.22 2.17 12.74
CA SER A 206 -19.78 1.06 13.52
C SER A 206 -20.36 0.01 12.59
N ILE A 207 -20.18 -1.25 12.97
CA ILE A 207 -20.68 -2.43 12.25
C ILE A 207 -21.45 -3.28 13.25
N TYR A 208 -22.68 -3.62 12.92
CA TYR A 208 -23.46 -4.58 13.72
C TYR A 208 -22.96 -6.01 13.44
N LEU A 209 -22.67 -6.71 14.53
CA LEU A 209 -22.20 -8.09 14.50
C LEU A 209 -23.41 -9.04 14.58
N ASN A 210 -23.62 -9.81 13.52
CA ASN A 210 -24.61 -10.87 13.54
C ASN A 210 -24.21 -12.01 14.48
N ASP A 211 -25.11 -12.96 14.73
CA ASP A 211 -24.89 -14.09 15.65
C ASP A 211 -23.64 -14.91 15.28
N ALA A 212 -23.38 -15.11 13.98
CA ALA A 212 -22.21 -15.85 13.51
C ALA A 212 -20.90 -15.15 13.92
N CYS A 213 -20.83 -13.83 13.74
CA CYS A 213 -19.68 -13.01 14.15
C CYS A 213 -19.49 -13.03 15.68
N GLN A 214 -20.58 -12.84 16.44
CA GLN A 214 -20.52 -12.85 17.90
C GLN A 214 -20.06 -14.22 18.43
N LYS A 215 -20.59 -15.32 17.89
CA LYS A 215 -20.19 -16.70 18.26
C LYS A 215 -18.70 -16.93 17.93
N ALA A 216 -18.24 -16.55 16.75
CA ALA A 216 -16.85 -16.71 16.34
C ALA A 216 -15.88 -15.89 17.23
N ILE A 217 -16.23 -14.64 17.56
CA ILE A 217 -15.46 -13.78 18.46
C ILE A 217 -15.38 -14.40 19.85
N LYS A 218 -16.51 -14.82 20.43
CA LYS A 218 -16.56 -15.46 21.77
C LYS A 218 -15.71 -16.73 21.80
N ALA A 219 -15.83 -17.59 20.78
CA ALA A 219 -15.06 -18.82 20.66
C ALA A 219 -13.55 -18.55 20.58
N TYR A 220 -13.14 -17.51 19.86
CA TYR A 220 -11.73 -17.14 19.79
C TYR A 220 -11.24 -16.52 21.10
N ILE A 221 -11.96 -15.59 21.71
CA ILE A 221 -11.58 -14.96 22.98
C ILE A 221 -11.38 -16.02 24.09
N ALA A 222 -12.15 -17.08 24.12
CA ALA A 222 -12.02 -18.18 25.10
C ALA A 222 -10.65 -18.89 25.01
N VAL A 223 -10.04 -18.95 23.82
CA VAL A 223 -8.74 -19.61 23.60
C VAL A 223 -7.60 -18.62 23.30
N ARG A 224 -7.90 -17.31 23.27
CA ARG A 224 -6.91 -16.29 23.00
C ARG A 224 -5.81 -16.29 24.07
N PRO A 225 -4.53 -16.30 23.70
CA PRO A 225 -3.43 -16.23 24.67
C PRO A 225 -3.59 -15.01 25.60
N LYS A 226 -3.43 -15.22 26.90
CA LYS A 226 -3.53 -14.15 27.91
C LYS A 226 -2.18 -13.45 28.14
N ASP A 227 -1.10 -14.23 28.10
CA ASP A 227 0.26 -13.70 28.22
C ASP A 227 0.79 -13.29 26.85
N VAL A 228 0.56 -12.02 26.50
CA VAL A 228 0.90 -11.46 25.18
C VAL A 228 1.50 -10.07 25.33
N LYS A 229 2.35 -9.70 24.37
CA LYS A 229 3.02 -8.40 24.37
C LYS A 229 2.05 -7.23 24.10
N GLU A 230 1.05 -7.45 23.24
CA GLU A 230 0.06 -6.45 22.86
C GLU A 230 -1.34 -6.86 23.36
N ARG A 231 -1.61 -6.59 24.63
CA ARG A 231 -2.83 -7.02 25.33
C ARG A 231 -4.12 -6.51 24.71
N ASP A 232 -4.09 -5.30 24.16
CA ASP A 232 -5.28 -4.68 23.55
C ASP A 232 -5.66 -5.28 22.20
N ALA A 233 -4.71 -5.85 21.46
CA ALA A 233 -4.99 -6.39 20.13
C ALA A 233 -5.97 -7.57 20.21
N LEU A 234 -7.05 -7.54 19.41
CA LEU A 234 -7.96 -8.67 19.32
C LEU A 234 -7.24 -9.91 18.80
N PHE A 235 -6.61 -9.82 17.64
CA PHE A 235 -5.95 -10.94 16.98
C PHE A 235 -4.45 -10.98 17.26
N ILE A 236 -4.01 -12.12 17.82
CA ILE A 236 -2.64 -12.35 18.25
C ILE A 236 -1.93 -13.33 17.32
N SER A 237 -0.68 -12.99 16.97
CA SER A 237 0.22 -13.84 16.21
C SER A 237 0.85 -14.93 17.10
N LYS A 238 1.53 -15.92 16.49
CA LYS A 238 2.31 -16.94 17.20
C LYS A 238 3.41 -16.33 18.10
N ARG A 239 3.85 -15.09 17.83
CA ARG A 239 4.89 -14.38 18.61
C ARG A 239 4.34 -13.61 19.81
N GLY A 240 3.05 -13.68 20.08
CA GLY A 240 2.39 -12.93 21.17
C GLY A 240 2.19 -11.44 20.87
N THR A 241 2.37 -11.00 19.63
CA THR A 241 2.10 -9.64 19.16
C THR A 241 0.83 -9.61 18.32
N ARG A 242 0.34 -8.41 17.99
CA ARG A 242 -0.73 -8.20 17.02
C ARG A 242 -0.45 -8.96 15.71
N ILE A 243 -1.48 -9.56 15.14
CA ILE A 243 -1.35 -10.26 13.86
C ILE A 243 -0.99 -9.28 12.74
N GLY A 244 0.00 -9.65 11.92
CA GLY A 244 0.42 -8.83 10.79
C GLY A 244 -0.44 -9.07 9.54
N LYS A 245 -0.59 -8.05 8.69
CA LYS A 245 -1.32 -8.14 7.41
C LYS A 245 -0.85 -9.34 6.57
N ARG A 246 0.47 -9.52 6.45
CA ARG A 246 1.06 -10.62 5.67
C ARG A 246 0.66 -12.00 6.21
N THR A 247 0.59 -12.15 7.53
CA THR A 247 0.15 -13.41 8.16
C THR A 247 -1.30 -13.73 7.78
N VAL A 248 -2.18 -12.73 7.82
CA VAL A 248 -3.58 -12.89 7.42
C VAL A 248 -3.69 -13.22 5.92
N GLU A 249 -2.95 -12.52 5.05
CA GLU A 249 -2.94 -12.82 3.62
C GLU A 249 -2.51 -14.26 3.30
N VAL A 250 -1.46 -14.74 3.97
CA VAL A 250 -0.95 -16.11 3.79
C VAL A 250 -1.98 -17.12 4.30
N MET A 251 -2.57 -16.86 5.46
CA MET A 251 -3.62 -17.70 6.05
C MET A 251 -4.85 -17.82 5.13
N VAL A 252 -5.37 -16.68 4.63
CA VAL A 252 -6.51 -16.67 3.70
C VAL A 252 -6.19 -17.45 2.42
N LYS A 253 -4.98 -17.26 1.84
CA LYS A 253 -4.54 -18.02 0.67
C LYS A 253 -4.50 -19.53 0.93
N LYS A 254 -3.97 -19.95 2.09
CA LYS A 254 -3.95 -21.36 2.49
C LYS A 254 -5.36 -21.94 2.44
N TYR A 255 -6.31 -21.33 3.12
CA TYR A 255 -7.67 -21.85 3.20
C TYR A 255 -8.46 -21.78 1.90
N ILE A 256 -8.23 -20.79 1.05
CA ILE A 256 -8.80 -20.74 -0.31
C ILE A 256 -8.33 -21.95 -1.14
N ILE A 257 -7.05 -22.32 -1.03
CA ILE A 257 -6.51 -23.50 -1.73
C ILE A 257 -7.17 -24.77 -1.18
N VAL A 258 -7.19 -24.94 0.15
CA VAL A 258 -7.79 -26.11 0.79
C VAL A 258 -9.27 -26.25 0.43
N ALA A 259 -10.06 -25.16 0.48
CA ALA A 259 -11.48 -25.18 0.16
C ALA A 259 -11.77 -25.59 -1.30
N ARG A 260 -10.87 -25.25 -2.25
CA ARG A 260 -11.02 -25.61 -3.67
C ARG A 260 -10.71 -27.08 -3.97
N PHE A 261 -9.90 -27.73 -3.13
CA PHE A 261 -9.46 -29.12 -3.32
C PHE A 261 -10.12 -30.11 -2.35
N ARG A 262 -10.99 -29.64 -1.44
CA ARG A 262 -11.87 -30.54 -0.67
C ARG A 262 -13.09 -30.87 -1.54
N PRO A 263 -13.39 -32.20 -1.73
CA PRO A 263 -14.55 -32.65 -2.48
C PRO A 263 -15.86 -32.24 -1.81
#